data_8798a22e6d25269db08ebb397dfeabbb
#
_entry.id   8798a22e6d25269db08ebb397dfeabbb
#
_cell.length_a   1.000
_cell.length_b   1.000
_cell.length_c   1.000
_cell.angle_alpha   90.00
_cell.angle_beta   90.00
_cell.angle_gamma   90.00
#
_symmetry.space_group_name_H-M   'P 1'
#
loop_
_entity.id
_entity.type
_entity.pdbx_description
1 polymer ?
#
loop_
_entity_poly.entity_id
_entity_poly.type
_entity_poly.pdbx_seq_one_letter_code
_entity_poly.pdbx_strand_id
1 'polypeptide(L)'
;MRMDLIQPFINSADAVLAQALQSPISIENLSMDEEAYRRKGVAAEVRLAGEIEGRVIFDVDIGTAVQLASRLAGVDVSETDEELVKEAVCELANQIIGNAVTTLNDQGFHFHVQPPALHTSEQGSKSSEDTEALLMSFNTDSGNVFMNIALRYHGRQLERSAAAG
;
A
#
# COMPACT_ATOMS: atom_id res chain seq x y z
N MET A 1 0.42 16.70 -6.57
CA MET A 1 0.78 15.54 -5.71
C MET A 1 2.28 15.50 -5.52
N ARG A 2 2.71 15.24 -4.32
CA ARG A 2 4.14 15.18 -3.99
C ARG A 2 4.69 13.78 -4.27
N MET A 3 5.33 13.62 -5.42
CA MET A 3 5.93 12.34 -5.81
C MET A 3 7.09 11.91 -4.92
N ASP A 4 7.75 12.86 -4.25
CA ASP A 4 8.80 12.53 -3.28
C ASP A 4 8.28 11.73 -2.07
N LEU A 5 7.00 11.88 -1.72
CA LEU A 5 6.36 11.08 -0.67
C LEU A 5 5.88 9.73 -1.19
N ILE A 6 5.54 9.65 -2.45
CA ILE A 6 4.91 8.48 -3.07
C ILE A 6 5.96 7.52 -3.63
N GLN A 7 7.03 8.05 -4.23
CA GLN A 7 8.06 7.23 -4.87
C GLN A 7 8.64 6.14 -3.96
N PRO A 8 8.89 6.38 -2.66
CA PRO A 8 9.37 5.32 -1.78
C PRO A 8 8.43 4.11 -1.71
N PHE A 9 7.11 4.34 -1.76
CA PHE A 9 6.13 3.24 -1.76
C PHE A 9 6.17 2.46 -3.06
N ILE A 10 6.32 3.13 -4.19
CA ILE A 10 6.46 2.49 -5.50
C ILE A 10 7.72 1.65 -5.55
N ASN A 11 8.85 2.21 -5.16
CA ASN A 11 10.13 1.52 -5.15
C ASN A 11 10.12 0.32 -4.22
N SER A 12 9.51 0.46 -3.04
CA SER A 12 9.40 -0.62 -2.08
C SER A 12 8.52 -1.75 -2.61
N ALA A 13 7.38 -1.41 -3.21
CA ALA A 13 6.48 -2.41 -3.79
C ALA A 13 7.18 -3.22 -4.88
N ASP A 14 7.89 -2.53 -5.77
CA ASP A 14 8.66 -3.19 -6.83
C ASP A 14 9.69 -4.18 -6.24
N ALA A 15 10.49 -3.73 -5.28
CA ALA A 15 11.53 -4.55 -4.67
C ALA A 15 10.97 -5.73 -3.88
N VAL A 16 9.94 -5.49 -3.06
CA VAL A 16 9.34 -6.54 -2.22
C VAL A 16 8.64 -7.60 -3.06
N LEU A 17 7.87 -7.18 -4.05
CA LEU A 17 7.16 -8.12 -4.92
C LEU A 17 8.13 -8.92 -5.80
N ALA A 18 9.14 -8.29 -6.36
CA ALA A 18 10.15 -8.98 -7.17
C ALA A 18 10.88 -10.05 -6.34
N GLN A 19 11.23 -9.72 -5.09
CA GLN A 19 11.89 -10.65 -4.19
C GLN A 19 10.96 -11.80 -3.76
N ALA A 20 9.73 -11.48 -3.37
CA ALA A 20 8.76 -12.47 -2.92
C ALA A 20 8.41 -13.47 -4.04
N LEU A 21 8.29 -12.98 -5.27
CA LEU A 21 7.91 -13.80 -6.43
C LEU A 21 9.12 -14.36 -7.20
N GLN A 22 10.33 -13.89 -6.89
CA GLN A 22 11.55 -14.26 -7.62
C GLN A 22 11.41 -14.05 -9.13
N SER A 23 10.78 -12.94 -9.50
CA SER A 23 10.39 -12.64 -10.86
C SER A 23 10.36 -11.13 -11.07
N PRO A 24 10.68 -10.64 -12.25
CA PRO A 24 10.56 -9.20 -12.55
C PRO A 24 9.12 -8.73 -12.45
N ILE A 25 8.98 -7.48 -12.04
CA ILE A 25 7.70 -6.80 -11.88
C ILE A 25 7.68 -5.62 -12.84
N SER A 26 6.55 -5.35 -13.45
CA SER A 26 6.38 -4.14 -14.27
C SER A 26 5.18 -3.35 -13.81
N ILE A 27 5.31 -2.02 -13.82
CA ILE A 27 4.18 -1.13 -13.56
C ILE A 27 3.42 -0.99 -14.89
N GLU A 28 2.15 -1.39 -14.90
CA GLU A 28 1.32 -1.33 -16.12
C GLU A 28 0.59 -0.02 -16.25
N ASN A 29 -0.06 0.41 -15.17
CA ASN A 29 -0.91 1.59 -15.20
C ASN A 29 -0.62 2.49 -14.02
N LEU A 30 -0.68 3.78 -14.30
CA LEU A 30 -0.53 4.82 -13.31
C LEU A 30 -1.58 5.87 -13.63
N SER A 31 -2.52 6.09 -12.73
CA SER A 31 -3.59 7.06 -12.93
C SER A 31 -3.89 7.82 -11.66
N MET A 32 -4.40 9.04 -11.85
CA MET A 32 -4.87 9.88 -10.75
C MET A 32 -6.38 9.75 -10.68
N ASP A 33 -6.90 9.56 -9.47
CA ASP A 33 -8.33 9.43 -9.26
C ASP A 33 -8.71 10.09 -7.93
N GLU A 34 -9.81 10.83 -7.96
CA GLU A 34 -10.40 11.44 -6.76
C GLU A 34 -11.56 10.60 -6.21
N GLU A 35 -11.97 9.58 -6.95
CA GLU A 35 -13.08 8.74 -6.55
C GLU A 35 -12.68 7.72 -5.49
N ALA A 36 -13.69 7.16 -4.85
CA ALA A 36 -13.50 6.10 -3.89
C ALA A 36 -12.92 4.86 -4.56
N TYR A 37 -11.80 4.37 -4.03
CA TYR A 37 -11.20 3.15 -4.52
C TYR A 37 -12.07 1.94 -4.19
N ARG A 38 -12.39 1.12 -5.18
CA ARG A 38 -13.11 -0.13 -5.00
C ARG A 38 -12.14 -1.29 -4.94
N ARG A 39 -12.25 -2.06 -3.89
CA ARG A 39 -11.40 -3.23 -3.67
C ARG A 39 -11.69 -4.31 -4.70
N LYS A 40 -10.65 -4.94 -5.19
CA LYS A 40 -10.76 -6.02 -6.19
C LYS A 40 -10.75 -7.40 -5.54
N GLY A 41 -10.20 -7.52 -4.36
CA GLY A 41 -10.11 -8.79 -3.65
C GLY A 41 -9.74 -8.59 -2.20
N VAL A 42 -8.60 -9.10 -1.79
CA VAL A 42 -8.10 -8.99 -0.43
C VAL A 42 -7.26 -7.72 -0.34
N ALA A 43 -7.72 -6.75 0.43
CA ALA A 43 -7.06 -5.45 0.53
C ALA A 43 -6.60 -5.18 1.95
N ALA A 44 -5.34 -4.74 2.08
CA ALA A 44 -4.78 -4.22 3.32
C ALA A 44 -4.68 -2.70 3.22
N GLU A 45 -5.33 -2.01 4.15
CA GLU A 45 -5.27 -0.56 4.25
C GLU A 45 -4.41 -0.16 5.43
N VAL A 46 -3.46 0.71 5.19
CA VAL A 46 -2.58 1.25 6.23
C VAL A 46 -2.74 2.77 6.27
N ARG A 47 -2.99 3.29 7.46
CA ARG A 47 -3.15 4.73 7.67
C ARG A 47 -1.89 5.33 8.27
N LEU A 48 -1.58 6.54 7.81
CA LEU A 48 -0.46 7.33 8.29
C LEU A 48 -0.99 8.62 8.92
N ALA A 49 -0.34 9.05 9.99
CA ALA A 49 -0.68 10.30 10.69
C ALA A 49 0.59 10.98 11.17
N GLY A 50 0.59 12.31 11.16
CA GLY A 50 1.73 13.13 11.52
C GLY A 50 2.06 14.11 10.41
N GLU A 51 3.34 14.34 10.13
CA GLU A 51 3.74 15.22 9.04
C GLU A 51 3.27 14.71 7.68
N ILE A 52 3.16 13.38 7.57
CA ILE A 52 2.55 12.73 6.41
C ILE A 52 1.27 12.07 6.91
N GLU A 53 0.15 12.37 6.27
CA GLU A 53 -1.11 11.75 6.62
C GLU A 53 -1.81 11.21 5.38
N GLY A 54 -2.68 10.25 5.59
CA GLY A 54 -3.45 9.63 4.54
C GLY A 54 -3.48 8.13 4.66
N ARG A 55 -3.54 7.45 3.52
CA ARG A 55 -3.63 5.99 3.49
C ARG A 55 -2.94 5.39 2.28
N VAL A 56 -2.53 4.15 2.45
CA VAL A 56 -2.05 3.30 1.35
C VAL A 56 -2.89 2.03 1.38
N ILE A 57 -3.46 1.67 0.26
CA ILE A 57 -4.17 0.41 0.09
C ILE A 57 -3.33 -0.49 -0.82
N PHE A 58 -3.08 -1.70 -0.35
CA PHE A 58 -2.47 -2.78 -1.12
C PHE A 58 -3.56 -3.81 -1.39
N ASP A 59 -3.90 -4.03 -2.65
CA ASP A 59 -5.06 -4.83 -3.03
C ASP A 59 -4.68 -5.89 -4.05
N VAL A 60 -5.17 -7.10 -3.83
CA VAL A 60 -4.82 -8.26 -4.65
C VAL A 60 -6.08 -9.06 -4.90
N ASP A 61 -6.35 -9.43 -6.16
CA ASP A 61 -7.46 -10.33 -6.43
C ASP A 61 -7.22 -11.68 -5.76
N ILE A 62 -8.29 -12.45 -5.54
CA ILE A 62 -8.21 -13.67 -4.74
C ILE A 62 -7.26 -14.71 -5.36
N GLY A 63 -7.26 -14.85 -6.68
CA GLY A 63 -6.37 -15.78 -7.36
C GLY A 63 -4.90 -15.41 -7.16
N THR A 64 -4.58 -14.14 -7.32
CA THR A 64 -3.22 -13.63 -7.09
C THR A 64 -2.83 -13.77 -5.62
N ALA A 65 -3.75 -13.48 -4.70
CA ALA A 65 -3.49 -13.60 -3.26
C ALA A 65 -3.15 -15.04 -2.87
N VAL A 66 -3.85 -16.01 -3.43
CA VAL A 66 -3.58 -17.44 -3.20
C VAL A 66 -2.17 -17.81 -3.71
N GLN A 67 -1.79 -17.32 -4.89
CA GLN A 67 -0.45 -17.56 -5.45
C GLN A 67 0.64 -16.94 -4.57
N LEU A 68 0.44 -15.72 -4.11
CA LEU A 68 1.38 -15.04 -3.20
C LEU A 68 1.50 -15.81 -1.89
N ALA A 69 0.37 -16.24 -1.32
CA ALA A 69 0.36 -17.02 -0.09
C ALA A 69 1.12 -18.34 -0.24
N SER A 70 0.93 -19.02 -1.37
CA SER A 70 1.62 -20.27 -1.65
C SER A 70 3.14 -20.07 -1.74
N ARG A 71 3.57 -19.00 -2.37
CA ARG A 71 5.00 -18.69 -2.49
C ARG A 71 5.62 -18.33 -1.14
N LEU A 72 4.93 -17.55 -0.33
CA LEU A 72 5.43 -17.16 0.99
C LEU A 72 5.46 -18.35 1.95
N ALA A 73 4.45 -19.23 1.89
CA ALA A 73 4.37 -20.40 2.76
C ALA A 73 5.30 -21.54 2.32
N GLY A 74 5.71 -21.56 1.05
CA GLY A 74 6.48 -22.66 0.47
C GLY A 74 5.68 -23.94 0.26
N VAL A 75 4.34 -23.87 0.34
CA VAL A 75 3.42 -24.99 0.14
C VAL A 75 2.20 -24.48 -0.64
N ASP A 76 1.44 -25.39 -1.24
CA ASP A 76 0.23 -25.02 -1.94
C ASP A 76 -0.85 -24.58 -0.94
N VAL A 77 -1.34 -23.36 -1.14
CA VAL A 77 -2.42 -22.76 -0.38
C VAL A 77 -3.64 -22.66 -1.29
N SER A 78 -4.83 -22.95 -0.78
CA SER A 78 -6.06 -22.85 -1.54
C SER A 78 -6.90 -21.66 -1.11
N GLU A 79 -7.93 -21.32 -1.90
CA GLU A 79 -8.86 -20.22 -1.57
C GLU A 79 -9.59 -20.45 -0.23
N THR A 80 -9.73 -21.72 0.19
CA THR A 80 -10.36 -22.06 1.47
C THR A 80 -9.49 -21.79 2.67
N ASP A 81 -8.18 -21.57 2.47
CA ASP A 81 -7.22 -21.20 3.52
C ASP A 81 -7.23 -19.68 3.74
N GLU A 82 -8.40 -19.12 4.03
CA GLU A 82 -8.61 -17.67 4.11
C GLU A 82 -7.63 -16.95 5.03
N GLU A 83 -7.34 -17.54 6.19
CA GLU A 83 -6.41 -16.93 7.16
C GLU A 83 -5.00 -16.84 6.61
N LEU A 84 -4.52 -17.89 5.95
CA LEU A 84 -3.20 -17.89 5.32
C LEU A 84 -3.10 -16.86 4.19
N VAL A 85 -4.16 -16.73 3.40
CA VAL A 85 -4.24 -15.74 2.32
C VAL A 85 -4.20 -14.32 2.88
N LYS A 86 -5.00 -14.05 3.91
CA LYS A 86 -5.04 -12.75 4.58
C LYS A 86 -3.69 -12.40 5.22
N GLU A 87 -3.08 -13.35 5.90
CA GLU A 87 -1.76 -13.17 6.53
C GLU A 87 -0.69 -12.84 5.48
N ALA A 88 -0.71 -13.50 4.33
CA ALA A 88 0.23 -13.26 3.25
C ALA A 88 0.09 -11.83 2.70
N VAL A 89 -1.13 -11.37 2.46
CA VAL A 89 -1.39 -10.02 1.97
C VAL A 89 -0.94 -8.98 3.00
N CYS A 90 -1.26 -9.20 4.28
CA CYS A 90 -0.81 -8.32 5.36
C CYS A 90 0.71 -8.28 5.48
N GLU A 91 1.36 -9.42 5.37
CA GLU A 91 2.83 -9.50 5.47
C GLU A 91 3.50 -8.70 4.35
N LEU A 92 3.02 -8.85 3.12
CA LEU A 92 3.55 -8.08 1.99
C LEU A 92 3.30 -6.59 2.16
N ALA A 93 2.10 -6.22 2.58
CA ALA A 93 1.76 -4.82 2.84
C ALA A 93 2.67 -4.24 3.92
N ASN A 94 2.92 -4.98 5.01
CA ASN A 94 3.82 -4.55 6.08
C ASN A 94 5.24 -4.34 5.58
N GLN A 95 5.76 -5.25 4.77
CA GLN A 95 7.10 -5.13 4.20
C GLN A 95 7.21 -3.92 3.28
N ILE A 96 6.25 -3.76 2.38
CA ILE A 96 6.24 -2.64 1.42
C ILE A 96 6.19 -1.30 2.17
N ILE A 97 5.26 -1.18 3.09
CA ILE A 97 5.04 0.07 3.81
C ILE A 97 6.16 0.33 4.80
N GLY A 98 6.64 -0.71 5.49
CA GLY A 98 7.76 -0.58 6.41
C GLY A 98 9.04 -0.06 5.74
N ASN A 99 9.38 -0.56 4.56
CA ASN A 99 10.54 -0.09 3.82
C ASN A 99 10.38 1.36 3.37
N ALA A 100 9.19 1.73 2.90
CA ALA A 100 8.90 3.10 2.48
C ALA A 100 8.95 4.07 3.67
N VAL A 101 8.41 3.67 4.81
CA VAL A 101 8.43 4.46 6.05
C VAL A 101 9.86 4.68 6.53
N THR A 102 10.70 3.66 6.49
CA THR A 102 12.11 3.77 6.85
C THR A 102 12.82 4.80 5.96
N THR A 103 12.58 4.73 4.65
CA THR A 103 13.14 5.68 3.69
C THR A 103 12.73 7.11 4.03
N LEU A 104 11.44 7.33 4.29
CA LEU A 104 10.92 8.66 4.59
C LEU A 104 11.42 9.18 5.94
N ASN A 105 11.52 8.32 6.96
CA ASN A 105 12.09 8.69 8.25
C ASN A 105 13.57 9.08 8.12
N ASP A 106 14.33 8.37 7.30
CA ASP A 106 15.73 8.68 7.03
C ASP A 106 15.87 10.03 6.32
N GLN A 107 14.86 10.45 5.57
CA GLN A 107 14.79 11.76 4.94
C GLN A 107 14.33 12.88 5.88
N GLY A 108 14.00 12.55 7.13
CA GLY A 108 13.64 13.53 8.14
C GLY A 108 12.15 13.72 8.39
N PHE A 109 11.28 12.94 7.78
CA PHE A 109 9.85 13.02 8.03
C PHE A 109 9.48 12.28 9.32
N HIS A 110 8.62 12.87 10.13
CA HIS A 110 8.12 12.28 11.37
C HIS A 110 6.62 12.00 11.27
N PHE A 111 6.27 10.74 11.35
CA PHE A 111 4.88 10.32 11.25
C PHE A 111 4.69 8.93 11.87
N HIS A 112 3.44 8.58 12.09
CA HIS A 112 3.05 7.29 12.67
C HIS A 112 2.31 6.45 11.66
N VAL A 113 2.51 5.14 11.73
CA VAL A 113 1.85 4.16 10.88
C VAL A 113 0.98 3.29 11.77
N GLN A 114 -0.31 3.18 11.43
CA GLN A 114 -1.24 2.30 12.12
C GLN A 114 -1.10 0.87 11.59
N PRO A 115 -1.46 -0.15 12.38
CA PRO A 115 -1.46 -1.52 11.90
C PRO A 115 -2.39 -1.67 10.68
N PRO A 116 -2.06 -2.60 9.76
CA PRO A 116 -2.92 -2.83 8.60
C PRO A 116 -4.32 -3.30 8.99
N ALA A 117 -5.32 -2.74 8.31
CA ALA A 117 -6.70 -3.19 8.43
C ALA A 117 -7.07 -3.95 7.15
N LEU A 118 -7.55 -5.18 7.30
CA LEU A 118 -7.99 -5.98 6.16
C LEU A 118 -9.42 -5.67 5.79
N HIS A 119 -9.64 -5.54 4.50
CA HIS A 119 -10.96 -5.31 3.94
C HIS A 119 -11.24 -6.34 2.85
N THR A 120 -12.33 -7.08 3.00
CA THR A 120 -12.79 -8.05 2.02
C THR A 120 -14.11 -7.63 1.37
N SER A 121 -14.66 -6.47 1.79
CA SER A 121 -15.92 -5.98 1.24
C SER A 121 -15.67 -5.14 -0.02
N GLU A 122 -16.67 -5.09 -0.90
CA GLU A 122 -16.63 -4.29 -2.12
C GLU A 122 -16.85 -2.79 -1.88
N GLN A 123 -16.98 -2.39 -0.62
CA GLN A 123 -17.15 -0.98 -0.31
C GLN A 123 -15.91 -0.18 -0.68
N GLY A 124 -16.12 0.93 -1.36
CA GLY A 124 -15.05 1.84 -1.69
C GLY A 124 -14.51 2.55 -0.45
N SER A 125 -13.24 2.86 -0.48
CA SER A 125 -12.57 3.67 0.54
C SER A 125 -12.22 5.00 -0.08
N LYS A 126 -12.81 6.09 0.42
CA LYS A 126 -12.49 7.42 -0.06
C LYS A 126 -11.18 7.89 0.56
N SER A 127 -10.36 8.57 -0.24
CA SER A 127 -9.32 9.42 0.32
C SER A 127 -9.98 10.55 1.11
N SER A 128 -9.25 11.19 2.02
CA SER A 128 -9.75 12.38 2.68
C SER A 128 -10.08 13.45 1.64
N GLU A 129 -11.04 14.33 1.97
CA GLU A 129 -11.40 15.44 1.09
C GLU A 129 -10.15 16.19 0.63
N ASP A 130 -10.12 16.60 -0.61
CA ASP A 130 -9.03 17.35 -1.24
C ASP A 130 -7.71 16.59 -1.39
N THR A 131 -7.72 15.28 -1.19
CA THR A 131 -6.53 14.47 -1.41
C THR A 131 -6.67 13.66 -2.67
N GLU A 132 -5.77 13.90 -3.61
CA GLU A 132 -5.67 13.09 -4.82
C GLU A 132 -5.15 11.72 -4.49
N ALA A 133 -5.70 10.71 -5.13
CA ALA A 133 -5.26 9.33 -4.98
C ALA A 133 -4.55 8.86 -6.23
N LEU A 134 -3.39 8.27 -6.07
CA LEU A 134 -2.66 7.63 -7.14
C LEU A 134 -3.02 6.15 -7.16
N LEU A 135 -3.53 5.69 -8.29
CA LEU A 135 -3.80 4.27 -8.51
C LEU A 135 -2.75 3.70 -9.44
N MET A 136 -2.13 2.60 -9.02
CA MET A 136 -1.19 1.90 -9.86
C MET A 136 -1.44 0.40 -9.83
N SER A 137 -1.11 -0.25 -10.94
CA SER A 137 -1.12 -1.70 -11.02
C SER A 137 0.26 -2.21 -11.40
N PHE A 138 0.62 -3.31 -10.76
CA PHE A 138 1.86 -4.04 -11.03
C PHE A 138 1.50 -5.35 -11.68
N ASN A 139 2.15 -5.66 -12.79
CA ASN A 139 1.99 -6.95 -13.45
C ASN A 139 3.04 -7.92 -12.92
N THR A 140 2.58 -9.07 -12.42
CA THR A 140 3.44 -10.13 -11.91
C THR A 140 3.10 -11.45 -12.58
N ASP A 141 3.98 -12.45 -12.47
CA ASP A 141 3.71 -13.80 -12.96
C ASP A 141 2.51 -14.45 -12.27
N SER A 142 2.16 -13.99 -11.07
CA SER A 142 1.03 -14.51 -10.29
C SER A 142 -0.27 -13.75 -10.55
N GLY A 143 -0.22 -12.64 -11.27
CA GLY A 143 -1.37 -11.78 -11.54
C GLY A 143 -1.09 -10.33 -11.21
N ASN A 144 -2.12 -9.51 -11.26
CA ASN A 144 -2.00 -8.08 -10.99
C ASN A 144 -2.14 -7.76 -9.51
N VAL A 145 -1.34 -6.81 -9.06
CA VAL A 145 -1.37 -6.23 -7.73
C VAL A 145 -1.66 -4.75 -7.88
N PHE A 146 -2.51 -4.21 -7.03
CA PHE A 146 -2.94 -2.83 -7.09
C PHE A 146 -2.53 -2.09 -5.83
N MET A 147 -2.12 -0.83 -5.99
CA MET A 147 -1.90 0.06 -4.87
C MET A 147 -2.64 1.36 -5.12
N ASN A 148 -3.30 1.84 -4.07
CA ASN A 148 -3.94 3.15 -4.09
C ASN A 148 -3.32 3.98 -2.97
N ILE A 149 -2.66 5.07 -3.35
CA ILE A 149 -1.90 5.90 -2.42
C ILE A 149 -2.50 7.29 -2.38
N ALA A 150 -2.99 7.69 -1.22
CA ALA A 150 -3.53 9.02 -0.98
C ALA A 150 -2.79 9.62 0.23
N LEU A 151 -1.76 10.39 -0.03
CA LEU A 151 -0.90 10.97 0.99
C LEU A 151 -0.81 12.48 0.85
N ARG A 152 -0.73 13.15 1.99
CA ARG A 152 -0.62 14.59 2.07
C ARG A 152 0.45 14.96 3.11
N TYR A 153 1.27 15.95 2.75
CA TYR A 153 2.24 16.52 3.68
C TYR A 153 1.65 17.77 4.33
N HIS A 154 1.68 17.84 5.64
CA HIS A 154 1.21 19.02 6.37
C HIS A 154 2.17 19.45 7.50
N GLY A 155 3.45 19.17 7.34
CA GLY A 155 4.48 19.58 8.29
C GLY A 155 4.52 21.09 8.51
N ARG A 156 4.22 21.89 7.48
CA ARG A 156 4.16 23.34 7.61
C ARG A 156 3.09 23.82 8.58
N GLN A 157 1.95 23.10 8.64
CA GLN A 157 0.89 23.42 9.59
C GLN A 157 1.33 23.14 11.02
N LEU A 158 2.03 22.03 11.23
CA LEU A 158 2.57 21.67 12.53
C LEU A 158 3.65 22.65 12.96
N GLU A 159 4.55 23.05 12.07
CA GLU A 159 5.58 24.03 12.33
C GLU A 159 4.98 25.41 12.69
N ARG A 160 3.96 25.85 11.96
CA ARG A 160 3.25 27.09 12.24
C ARG A 160 2.56 27.05 13.59
N SER A 161 1.93 25.94 13.93
CA SER A 161 1.27 25.76 15.23
C SER A 161 2.29 25.81 16.37
N ALA A 162 3.45 25.17 16.21
CA ALA A 162 4.53 25.21 17.19
C ALA A 162 5.11 26.62 17.34
N ALA A 163 5.27 27.35 16.22
CA ALA A 163 5.77 28.73 16.24
C ALA A 163 4.76 29.72 16.84
N ALA A 164 3.46 29.46 16.68
CA ALA A 164 2.41 30.30 17.21
C ALA A 164 2.11 30.03 18.71
N GLY A 165 2.52 28.88 19.18
CA GLY A 165 2.36 28.49 20.58
C GLY A 165 3.55 28.87 21.43
#